data_172c6be5bb50ce06b0454e498ee12510
#
_entry.id   172c6be5bb50ce06b0454e498ee12510
#
_cell.length_a   1.000
_cell.length_b   1.000
_cell.length_c   1.000
_cell.angle_alpha   90.00
_cell.angle_beta   90.00
_cell.angle_gamma   90.00
#
_symmetry.space_group_name_H-M   'P 1'
#
loop_
_entity.id
_entity.type
_entity.pdbx_description
1 polymer ?
#
loop_
_entity_poly.entity_id
_entity_poly.type
_entity_poly.pdbx_seq_one_letter_code
_entity_poly.pdbx_strand_id
1 'polypeptide(L)'
;LEVLTNDASALTDDDLAEMIAIDGAFDLAFLEGCRESWVLATTARDGGTLHGYTFSTLERIGGTPCVLLGVMSVRRNAKRDTVLKGLMKEAFHRALMAFPDEDVVVGGRFALPDALQALKEVDDVIPAPGSRAVGEERAWGRRLAKRFGVEGSYVAEQFMSTKNPSGGF
;
A
#
# COMPACT_ATOMS: atom_id res chain seq x y z
N LEU A 1 19.44 3.45 5.96
CA LEU A 1 18.24 2.68 5.63
C LEU A 1 18.39 2.13 4.22
N GLU A 2 18.30 0.83 4.10
CA GLU A 2 18.26 0.11 2.82
C GLU A 2 16.81 -0.23 2.49
N VAL A 3 16.36 0.09 1.27
CA VAL A 3 15.01 -0.21 0.78
C VAL A 3 15.14 -1.02 -0.49
N LEU A 4 14.60 -2.23 -0.48
CA LEU A 4 14.69 -3.18 -1.58
C LEU A 4 13.33 -3.70 -1.97
N THR A 5 13.09 -3.81 -3.27
CA THR A 5 11.87 -4.42 -3.82
C THR A 5 12.24 -5.67 -4.62
N ASN A 6 11.54 -6.75 -4.32
CA ASN A 6 11.65 -8.02 -5.02
C ASN A 6 10.25 -8.50 -5.41
N ASP A 7 10.20 -9.56 -6.21
CA ASP A 7 8.96 -10.30 -6.41
C ASP A 7 8.47 -10.83 -5.07
N ALA A 8 7.18 -10.70 -4.77
CA ALA A 8 6.61 -11.18 -3.51
C ALA A 8 6.82 -12.69 -3.33
N SER A 9 6.75 -13.45 -4.43
CA SER A 9 7.00 -14.90 -4.44
C SER A 9 8.44 -15.30 -4.09
N ALA A 10 9.39 -14.35 -4.12
CA ALA A 10 10.78 -14.58 -3.73
C ALA A 10 11.03 -14.46 -2.22
N LEU A 11 10.04 -13.99 -1.45
CA LEU A 11 10.15 -13.94 0.01
C LEU A 11 10.30 -15.34 0.60
N THR A 12 11.27 -15.49 1.50
CA THR A 12 11.50 -16.72 2.23
C THR A 12 10.61 -16.82 3.48
N ASP A 13 10.54 -17.99 4.09
CA ASP A 13 9.83 -18.15 5.37
C ASP A 13 10.50 -17.37 6.51
N ASP A 14 11.83 -17.17 6.44
CA ASP A 14 12.56 -16.31 7.39
C ASP A 14 12.17 -14.84 7.23
N ASP A 15 11.95 -14.37 5.99
CA ASP A 15 11.45 -13.01 5.75
C ASP A 15 10.04 -12.83 6.34
N LEU A 16 9.16 -13.82 6.16
CA LEU A 16 7.82 -13.77 6.76
C LEU A 16 7.88 -13.80 8.29
N ALA A 17 8.80 -14.57 8.88
CA ALA A 17 8.99 -14.60 10.33
C ALA A 17 9.43 -13.24 10.88
N GLU A 18 10.32 -12.53 10.17
CA GLU A 18 10.69 -11.15 10.54
C GLU A 18 9.52 -10.17 10.39
N MET A 19 8.69 -10.33 9.35
CA MET A 19 7.51 -9.51 9.12
C MET A 19 6.48 -9.65 10.24
N ILE A 20 6.25 -10.88 10.73
CA ILE A 20 5.37 -11.17 11.88
C ILE A 20 5.83 -10.43 13.14
N ALA A 21 7.13 -10.28 13.32
CA ALA A 21 7.71 -9.63 14.49
C ALA A 21 7.56 -8.10 14.54
N ILE A 22 6.95 -7.48 13.51
CA ILE A 22 6.66 -6.05 13.51
C ILE A 22 5.37 -5.77 14.28
N ASP A 23 5.40 -4.78 15.14
CA ASP A 23 4.27 -4.37 16.00
C ASP A 23 3.00 -4.11 15.18
N GLY A 24 1.89 -4.72 15.56
CA GLY A 24 0.63 -4.67 14.84
C GLY A 24 0.64 -5.45 13.51
N ALA A 25 1.64 -6.32 13.35
CA ALA A 25 1.80 -7.14 12.17
C ALA A 25 0.63 -8.13 11.99
N PHE A 26 0.56 -8.60 10.78
CA PHE A 26 -0.32 -9.66 10.37
C PHE A 26 0.24 -11.03 10.78
N ASP A 27 -0.61 -12.03 10.88
CA ASP A 27 -0.19 -13.40 11.18
C ASP A 27 0.45 -14.09 9.95
N LEU A 28 1.03 -15.27 10.18
CA LEU A 28 1.72 -16.02 9.14
C LEU A 28 0.79 -16.37 7.96
N ALA A 29 -0.40 -16.86 8.24
CA ALA A 29 -1.33 -17.29 7.19
C ALA A 29 -1.73 -16.11 6.28
N PHE A 30 -1.91 -14.93 6.86
CA PHE A 30 -2.17 -13.72 6.09
C PHE A 30 -0.98 -13.33 5.21
N LEU A 31 0.24 -13.37 5.74
CA LEU A 31 1.45 -13.00 4.98
C LEU A 31 1.79 -14.03 3.89
N GLU A 32 1.53 -15.31 4.12
CA GLU A 32 1.62 -16.34 3.08
C GLU A 32 0.65 -16.04 1.93
N GLY A 33 -0.59 -15.68 2.26
CA GLY A 33 -1.58 -15.24 1.26
C GLY A 33 -1.13 -13.96 0.52
N CYS A 34 -0.46 -13.04 1.18
CA CYS A 34 0.11 -11.85 0.54
C CYS A 34 1.25 -12.22 -0.42
N ARG A 35 2.14 -13.13 -0.02
CA ARG A 35 3.23 -13.65 -0.86
C ARG A 35 2.72 -14.26 -2.16
N GLU A 36 1.57 -14.91 -2.12
CA GLU A 36 0.94 -15.55 -3.27
C GLU A 36 0.13 -14.59 -4.15
N SER A 37 -0.51 -13.59 -3.55
CA SER A 37 -1.50 -12.74 -4.24
C SER A 37 -0.95 -11.39 -4.73
N TRP A 38 0.12 -10.88 -4.13
CA TRP A 38 0.75 -9.62 -4.54
C TRP A 38 1.98 -9.87 -5.42
N VAL A 39 2.29 -8.92 -6.30
CA VAL A 39 3.41 -9.05 -7.25
C VAL A 39 4.72 -8.63 -6.61
N LEU A 40 4.73 -7.52 -5.90
CA LEU A 40 5.93 -6.91 -5.34
C LEU A 40 5.89 -6.89 -3.82
N ALA A 41 7.04 -7.12 -3.22
CA ALA A 41 7.30 -6.89 -1.79
C ALA A 41 8.49 -5.95 -1.66
N THR A 42 8.29 -4.85 -0.94
CA THR A 42 9.34 -3.90 -0.61
C THR A 42 9.65 -3.99 0.88
N THR A 43 10.91 -4.12 1.22
CA THR A 43 11.40 -4.17 2.61
C THR A 43 12.30 -2.97 2.89
N ALA A 44 12.21 -2.44 4.11
CA ALA A 44 13.08 -1.38 4.60
C ALA A 44 13.87 -1.91 5.81
N ARG A 45 15.21 -1.98 5.66
CA ARG A 45 16.13 -2.51 6.69
C ARG A 45 17.13 -1.46 7.13
N ASP A 46 17.54 -1.54 8.37
CA ASP A 46 18.64 -0.75 8.91
C ASP A 46 19.53 -1.62 9.79
N GLY A 47 20.81 -1.70 9.43
CA GLY A 47 21.75 -2.62 10.08
C GLY A 47 21.30 -4.08 10.04
N GLY A 48 20.66 -4.51 8.95
CA GLY A 48 20.09 -5.85 8.78
C GLY A 48 18.72 -6.08 9.42
N THR A 49 18.30 -5.22 10.35
CA THR A 49 16.99 -5.33 11.02
C THR A 49 15.86 -4.82 10.14
N LEU A 50 14.79 -5.58 9.99
CA LEU A 50 13.58 -5.17 9.28
C LEU A 50 12.82 -4.12 10.10
N HIS A 51 12.57 -2.96 9.52
CA HIS A 51 11.82 -1.85 10.13
C HIS A 51 10.44 -1.65 9.52
N GLY A 52 10.22 -2.13 8.31
CA GLY A 52 8.93 -2.04 7.65
C GLY A 52 8.93 -2.78 6.31
N TYR A 53 7.73 -3.05 5.82
CA TYR A 53 7.50 -3.68 4.52
C TYR A 53 6.19 -3.22 3.92
N THR A 54 6.06 -3.39 2.61
CA THR A 54 4.80 -3.23 1.89
C THR A 54 4.67 -4.26 0.79
N PHE A 55 3.45 -4.72 0.55
CA PHE A 55 3.08 -5.45 -0.65
C PHE A 55 2.34 -4.54 -1.61
N SER A 56 2.70 -4.58 -2.88
CA SER A 56 2.13 -3.70 -3.90
C SER A 56 2.10 -4.37 -5.28
N THR A 57 1.44 -3.71 -6.21
CA THR A 57 1.53 -4.06 -7.62
C THR A 57 1.46 -2.82 -8.50
N LEU A 58 2.07 -2.91 -9.68
CA LEU A 58 1.92 -1.96 -10.77
C LEU A 58 1.03 -2.62 -11.82
N GLU A 59 -0.13 -2.04 -12.12
CA GLU A 59 -1.05 -2.56 -13.12
C GLU A 59 -1.82 -1.45 -13.81
N ARG A 60 -2.52 -1.77 -14.89
CA ARG A 60 -3.45 -0.84 -15.53
C ARG A 60 -4.88 -1.15 -15.11
N ILE A 61 -5.62 -0.11 -14.70
CA ILE A 61 -7.06 -0.18 -14.46
C ILE A 61 -7.74 0.72 -15.49
N GLY A 62 -8.53 0.11 -16.40
CA GLY A 62 -9.18 0.86 -17.49
C GLY A 62 -8.19 1.59 -18.39
N GLY A 63 -7.00 1.03 -18.59
CA GLY A 63 -5.93 1.63 -19.39
C GLY A 63 -5.01 2.60 -18.65
N THR A 64 -5.38 3.08 -17.47
CA THR A 64 -4.58 4.00 -16.65
C THR A 64 -3.58 3.24 -15.79
N PRO A 65 -2.28 3.61 -15.79
CA PRO A 65 -1.30 3.01 -14.89
C PRO A 65 -1.63 3.28 -13.44
N CYS A 66 -1.53 2.25 -12.60
CA CYS A 66 -1.82 2.36 -11.17
C CYS A 66 -0.72 1.72 -10.33
N VAL A 67 -0.38 2.39 -9.23
CA VAL A 67 0.30 1.77 -8.08
C VAL A 67 -0.77 1.35 -7.08
N LEU A 68 -0.93 0.07 -6.86
CA LEU A 68 -1.81 -0.45 -5.83
C LEU A 68 -1.00 -0.78 -4.58
N LEU A 69 -1.30 -0.07 -3.50
CA LEU A 69 -0.71 -0.30 -2.18
C LEU A 69 -1.61 -1.31 -1.45
N GLY A 70 -1.12 -2.53 -1.28
CA GLY A 70 -1.93 -3.63 -0.72
C GLY A 70 -1.86 -3.70 0.78
N VAL A 71 -0.66 -3.91 1.30
CA VAL A 71 -0.41 -4.12 2.74
C VAL A 71 0.85 -3.37 3.12
N MET A 72 0.84 -2.74 4.27
CA MET A 72 2.02 -2.12 4.86
C MET A 72 2.04 -2.36 6.37
N SER A 73 3.22 -2.62 6.91
CA SER A 73 3.48 -2.58 8.35
C SER A 73 4.84 -1.95 8.60
N VAL A 74 4.90 -1.04 9.58
CA VAL A 74 6.12 -0.31 9.95
C VAL A 74 6.24 -0.25 11.46
N ARG A 75 7.43 -0.54 11.99
CA ARG A 75 7.71 -0.46 13.43
C ARG A 75 7.38 0.93 13.98
N ARG A 76 6.68 0.96 15.11
CA ARG A 76 6.32 2.18 15.83
C ARG A 76 7.50 2.65 16.70
N ASN A 77 8.48 3.26 16.06
CA ASN A 77 9.67 3.81 16.73
C ASN A 77 10.10 5.14 16.09
N ALA A 78 11.20 5.71 16.56
CA ALA A 78 11.70 7.00 16.05
C ALA A 78 12.06 7.02 14.56
N LYS A 79 12.25 5.85 13.93
CA LYS A 79 12.59 5.73 12.50
C LYS A 79 11.34 5.62 11.61
N ARG A 80 10.13 5.54 12.19
CA ARG A 80 8.89 5.27 11.46
C ARG A 80 8.70 6.18 10.25
N ASP A 81 8.85 7.48 10.41
CA ASP A 81 8.67 8.45 9.31
C ASP A 81 9.69 8.23 8.18
N THR A 82 10.93 7.97 8.51
CA THR A 82 11.99 7.70 7.53
C THR A 82 11.72 6.40 6.76
N VAL A 83 11.21 5.38 7.45
CA VAL A 83 10.84 4.10 6.85
C VAL A 83 9.65 4.27 5.91
N LEU A 84 8.58 4.92 6.37
CA LEU A 84 7.40 5.21 5.53
C LEU A 84 7.79 5.97 4.26
N LYS A 85 8.58 7.04 4.40
CA LYS A 85 9.07 7.82 3.28
C LYS A 85 9.92 6.98 2.31
N GLY A 86 10.77 6.10 2.82
CA GLY A 86 11.59 5.21 2.01
C GLY A 86 10.75 4.22 1.19
N LEU A 87 9.77 3.57 1.82
CA LEU A 87 8.86 2.63 1.17
C LEU A 87 8.03 3.32 0.06
N MET A 88 7.47 4.49 0.35
CA MET A 88 6.67 5.23 -0.61
C MET A 88 7.51 5.77 -1.77
N LYS A 89 8.70 6.30 -1.47
CA LYS A 89 9.63 6.77 -2.50
C LYS A 89 10.01 5.66 -3.48
N GLU A 90 10.24 4.46 -2.98
CA GLU A 90 10.57 3.31 -3.83
C GLU A 90 9.37 2.91 -4.71
N ALA A 91 8.16 2.86 -4.15
CA ALA A 91 6.95 2.55 -4.92
C ALA A 91 6.72 3.56 -6.05
N PHE A 92 6.86 4.87 -5.77
CA PHE A 92 6.69 5.91 -6.77
C PHE A 92 7.80 5.91 -7.80
N HIS A 93 9.05 5.68 -7.39
CA HIS A 93 10.18 5.57 -8.31
C HIS A 93 9.96 4.45 -9.33
N ARG A 94 9.51 3.28 -8.89
CA ARG A 94 9.19 2.16 -9.77
C ARG A 94 8.07 2.48 -10.75
N ALA A 95 7.04 3.18 -10.29
CA ALA A 95 5.95 3.62 -11.15
C ALA A 95 6.42 4.59 -12.24
N LEU A 96 7.24 5.56 -11.90
CA LEU A 96 7.84 6.51 -12.85
C LEU A 96 8.76 5.82 -13.86
N MET A 97 9.51 4.82 -13.42
CA MET A 97 10.35 4.02 -14.32
C MET A 97 9.55 3.14 -15.27
N ALA A 98 8.43 2.58 -14.80
CA ALA A 98 7.56 1.73 -15.61
C ALA A 98 6.67 2.54 -16.58
N PHE A 99 6.27 3.74 -16.19
CA PHE A 99 5.33 4.60 -16.93
C PHE A 99 5.84 6.05 -17.00
N PRO A 100 6.98 6.29 -17.69
CA PRO A 100 7.68 7.58 -17.60
C PRO A 100 6.92 8.76 -18.20
N ASP A 101 6.02 8.52 -19.14
CA ASP A 101 5.30 9.55 -19.91
C ASP A 101 3.78 9.54 -19.63
N GLU A 102 3.35 8.89 -18.54
CA GLU A 102 1.94 8.74 -18.22
C GLU A 102 1.64 9.22 -16.80
N ASP A 103 0.44 9.75 -16.61
CA ASP A 103 -0.09 10.01 -15.28
C ASP A 103 -0.41 8.69 -14.57
N VAL A 104 0.03 8.56 -13.34
CA VAL A 104 -0.12 7.34 -12.55
C VAL A 104 -1.06 7.62 -11.38
N VAL A 105 -2.06 6.76 -11.22
CA VAL A 105 -2.95 6.77 -10.05
C VAL A 105 -2.35 5.89 -8.95
N VAL A 106 -2.29 6.42 -7.74
CA VAL A 106 -1.93 5.65 -6.55
C VAL A 106 -3.20 5.32 -5.79
N GLY A 107 -3.44 4.06 -5.55
CA GLY A 107 -4.61 3.60 -4.81
C GLY A 107 -4.23 2.66 -3.68
N GLY A 108 -4.93 2.76 -2.58
CA GLY A 108 -4.73 1.89 -1.43
C GLY A 108 -6.02 1.73 -0.62
N ARG A 109 -6.02 0.74 0.24
CA ARG A 109 -7.07 0.51 1.23
C ARG A 109 -6.45 0.61 2.61
N PHE A 110 -6.84 1.63 3.35
CA PHE A 110 -6.29 1.92 4.67
C PHE A 110 -7.22 1.37 5.76
N ALA A 111 -6.66 0.64 6.71
CA ALA A 111 -7.37 0.13 7.86
C ALA A 111 -7.41 1.14 9.03
N LEU A 112 -6.37 1.95 9.15
CA LEU A 112 -6.18 2.88 10.25
C LEU A 112 -5.88 4.29 9.71
N PRO A 113 -6.41 5.35 10.36
CA PRO A 113 -6.17 6.73 9.93
C PRO A 113 -4.69 7.16 9.92
N ASP A 114 -3.87 6.59 10.80
CA ASP A 114 -2.44 6.90 10.87
C ASP A 114 -1.65 6.39 9.66
N ALA A 115 -2.20 5.44 8.91
CA ALA A 115 -1.61 4.97 7.66
C ALA A 115 -1.57 6.06 6.58
N LEU A 116 -2.45 7.07 6.64
CA LEU A 116 -2.42 8.22 5.75
C LEU A 116 -1.14 9.05 5.87
N GLN A 117 -0.38 8.89 6.94
CA GLN A 117 0.95 9.48 7.06
C GLN A 117 1.94 9.01 5.97
N ALA A 118 1.71 7.84 5.40
CA ALA A 118 2.49 7.36 4.27
C ALA A 118 2.35 8.27 3.03
N LEU A 119 1.23 8.98 2.91
CA LEU A 119 0.90 9.86 1.79
C LEU A 119 1.06 11.34 2.11
N LYS A 120 1.64 11.71 3.24
CA LYS A 120 1.74 13.12 3.68
C LYS A 120 2.49 14.06 2.74
N GLU A 121 3.34 13.51 1.87
CA GLU A 121 4.11 14.26 0.87
C GLU A 121 3.50 14.15 -0.54
N VAL A 122 2.31 13.57 -0.64
CA VAL A 122 1.57 13.43 -1.91
C VAL A 122 0.47 14.47 -1.96
N ASP A 123 0.42 15.22 -3.05
CA ASP A 123 -0.66 16.15 -3.32
C ASP A 123 -1.91 15.42 -3.82
N ASP A 124 -3.06 16.07 -3.72
CA ASP A 124 -4.34 15.58 -4.27
C ASP A 124 -4.79 14.20 -3.74
N VAL A 125 -4.54 13.93 -2.46
CA VAL A 125 -5.01 12.70 -1.80
C VAL A 125 -6.51 12.79 -1.52
N ILE A 126 -7.28 11.86 -2.02
CA ILE A 126 -8.74 11.75 -1.80
C ILE A 126 -9.04 10.39 -1.14
N PRO A 127 -9.86 10.35 -0.08
CA PRO A 127 -10.55 11.48 0.58
C PRO A 127 -9.61 12.34 1.43
N ALA A 128 -9.95 13.63 1.56
CA ALA A 128 -9.24 14.57 2.43
C ALA A 128 -10.22 15.46 3.20
N PRO A 129 -9.89 15.88 4.44
CA PRO A 129 -10.73 16.78 5.21
C PRO A 129 -11.01 18.08 4.46
N GLY A 130 -12.29 18.49 4.41
CA GLY A 130 -12.71 19.69 3.71
C GLY A 130 -12.73 19.63 2.17
N SER A 131 -12.31 18.51 1.59
CA SER A 131 -12.38 18.28 0.16
C SER A 131 -13.72 17.66 -0.23
N ARG A 132 -14.28 18.14 -1.36
CA ARG A 132 -15.46 17.56 -1.97
C ARG A 132 -15.06 16.86 -3.26
N ALA A 133 -15.12 15.55 -3.25
CA ALA A 133 -14.75 14.75 -4.40
C ALA A 133 -15.59 15.07 -5.64
N VAL A 134 -14.94 15.20 -6.79
CA VAL A 134 -15.57 15.35 -8.10
C VAL A 134 -15.91 13.98 -8.71
N GLY A 135 -16.64 13.98 -9.83
CA GLY A 135 -17.15 12.77 -10.44
C GLY A 135 -16.07 11.74 -10.82
N GLU A 136 -14.92 12.19 -11.31
CA GLU A 136 -13.80 11.32 -11.68
C GLU A 136 -13.16 10.67 -10.45
N GLU A 137 -12.94 11.41 -9.39
CA GLU A 137 -12.41 10.91 -8.12
C GLU A 137 -13.33 9.83 -7.52
N ARG A 138 -14.64 10.05 -7.56
CA ARG A 138 -15.64 9.06 -7.15
C ARG A 138 -15.62 7.82 -8.02
N ALA A 139 -15.43 7.98 -9.33
CA ALA A 139 -15.29 6.86 -10.26
C ALA A 139 -14.05 6.02 -9.94
N TRP A 140 -12.93 6.66 -9.62
CA TRP A 140 -11.73 5.97 -9.16
C TRP A 140 -11.95 5.23 -7.84
N GLY A 141 -12.61 5.84 -6.88
CA GLY A 141 -12.97 5.17 -5.62
C GLY A 141 -13.74 3.87 -5.86
N ARG A 142 -14.72 3.86 -6.77
CA ARG A 142 -15.46 2.64 -7.14
C ARG A 142 -14.60 1.59 -7.85
N ARG A 143 -13.71 2.01 -8.78
CA ARG A 143 -12.79 1.10 -9.47
C ARG A 143 -11.84 0.42 -8.49
N LEU A 144 -11.28 1.19 -7.55
CA LEU A 144 -10.41 0.66 -6.50
C LEU A 144 -11.17 -0.28 -5.55
N ALA A 145 -12.38 0.08 -5.12
CA ALA A 145 -13.22 -0.78 -4.29
C ALA A 145 -13.50 -2.14 -4.97
N LYS A 146 -13.74 -2.13 -6.26
CA LYS A 146 -13.90 -3.36 -7.06
C LYS A 146 -12.60 -4.16 -7.09
N ARG A 147 -11.48 -3.51 -7.39
CA ARG A 147 -10.17 -4.16 -7.46
C ARG A 147 -9.76 -4.78 -6.12
N PHE A 148 -10.07 -4.14 -5.00
CA PHE A 148 -9.83 -4.66 -3.66
C PHE A 148 -10.89 -5.65 -3.17
N GLY A 149 -11.91 -5.96 -3.97
CA GLY A 149 -12.95 -6.92 -3.63
C GLY A 149 -13.92 -6.47 -2.54
N VAL A 150 -14.08 -5.16 -2.33
CA VAL A 150 -14.95 -4.58 -1.30
C VAL A 150 -16.13 -3.79 -1.88
N GLU A 151 -16.42 -3.93 -3.17
CA GLU A 151 -17.47 -3.14 -3.83
C GLU A 151 -18.87 -3.35 -3.21
N GLY A 152 -19.18 -4.55 -2.74
CA GLY A 152 -20.46 -4.87 -2.10
C GLY A 152 -20.70 -4.21 -0.74
N SER A 153 -19.67 -3.63 -0.14
CA SER A 153 -19.72 -2.92 1.15
C SER A 153 -19.19 -1.49 1.07
N TYR A 154 -18.94 -1.00 -0.15
CA TYR A 154 -18.34 0.30 -0.39
C TYR A 154 -19.39 1.42 -0.40
N VAL A 155 -19.14 2.47 0.40
CA VAL A 155 -19.95 3.68 0.49
C VAL A 155 -19.23 4.79 -0.27
N ALA A 156 -19.70 5.08 -1.48
CA ALA A 156 -18.99 5.96 -2.43
C ALA A 156 -18.86 7.41 -1.95
N GLU A 157 -19.83 7.92 -1.21
CA GLU A 157 -19.82 9.27 -0.68
C GLU A 157 -18.74 9.49 0.39
N GLN A 158 -18.31 8.42 1.03
CA GLN A 158 -17.36 8.44 2.14
C GLN A 158 -16.01 7.82 1.79
N PHE A 159 -15.88 7.21 0.60
CA PHE A 159 -14.71 6.42 0.21
C PHE A 159 -14.36 5.32 1.23
N MET A 160 -15.36 4.70 1.82
CA MET A 160 -15.19 3.72 2.89
C MET A 160 -15.84 2.40 2.55
N SER A 161 -15.24 1.32 3.03
CA SER A 161 -15.87 0.00 3.07
C SER A 161 -16.31 -0.31 4.50
N THR A 162 -17.51 -0.89 4.65
CA THR A 162 -18.03 -1.32 5.94
C THR A 162 -17.54 -2.71 6.35
N LYS A 163 -16.86 -3.44 5.46
CA LYS A 163 -16.20 -4.70 5.82
C LYS A 163 -14.93 -4.43 6.62
N ASN A 164 -14.76 -5.21 7.68
CA ASN A 164 -13.47 -5.26 8.37
C ASN A 164 -12.37 -5.59 7.37
N PRO A 165 -11.28 -4.82 7.35
CA PRO A 165 -10.17 -5.11 6.49
C PRO A 165 -9.48 -6.38 6.97
N SER A 166 -9.51 -7.42 6.18
CA SER A 166 -8.54 -8.49 6.27
C SER A 166 -7.33 -8.05 5.44
N GLY A 167 -6.50 -7.23 6.01
CA GLY A 167 -5.38 -6.67 5.31
C GLY A 167 -5.67 -5.32 4.66
N GLY A 168 -4.73 -4.46 4.79
CA GLY A 168 -4.72 -3.09 4.29
C GLY A 168 -3.58 -2.33 4.96
N PHE A 169 -3.42 -1.10 4.55
CA PHE A 169 -2.48 -0.19 5.20
C PHE A 169 -2.91 0.12 6.62
#